data_86d857db3d1ad11631ac06c1f4c6436b
#
_entry.id   86d857db3d1ad11631ac06c1f4c6436b
#
_cell.length_a   1.000
_cell.length_b   1.000
_cell.length_c   1.000
_cell.angle_alpha   90.00
_cell.angle_beta   90.00
_cell.angle_gamma   90.00
#
_symmetry.space_group_name_H-M   'P 1'
#
loop_
_entity.id
_entity.type
_entity.pdbx_description
1 polymer ?
#
loop_
_entity_poly.entity_id
_entity_poly.type
_entity_poly.pdbx_seq_one_letter_code
_entity_poly.pdbx_strand_id
1 'polypeptide(L)'
;MASHAAAKAPSRRRVHTRNRLLAAAYEVFAAEGFGRATVEKVCERAGFTRGAFYSNFTSLDELFLAMWEQRSAELLTDVRAALDEISVDGVTDVRAAVDGLLRAVPLDDAWFRITAEFTAHALRTPALRRVMAAREEAIVAALMPTVVAALARAGRTVADPVALGQALVAVHDGTAAQVLMEPDNAAVHRRRAELFCHVVLAYSTPNGG
;
A
#
# COMPACT_ATOMS: atom_id res chain seq x y z
N MET A 1 30.35 -12.76 27.35
CA MET A 1 28.91 -13.08 27.49
C MET A 1 28.12 -11.78 27.33
N ALA A 2 27.62 -11.51 26.14
CA ALA A 2 26.82 -10.33 25.89
C ALA A 2 25.33 -10.66 26.13
N SER A 3 24.76 -10.02 27.15
CA SER A 3 23.34 -10.15 27.51
C SER A 3 22.50 -9.47 26.43
N HIS A 4 21.74 -10.25 25.67
CA HIS A 4 20.68 -9.75 24.78
C HIS A 4 19.54 -9.26 25.69
N ALA A 5 19.49 -7.95 25.91
CA ALA A 5 18.33 -7.34 26.55
C ALA A 5 17.13 -7.50 25.59
N ALA A 6 16.21 -8.40 25.89
CA ALA A 6 14.95 -8.54 25.18
C ALA A 6 14.19 -7.19 25.26
N ALA A 7 13.91 -6.58 24.12
CA ALA A 7 13.16 -5.33 24.04
C ALA A 7 11.77 -5.56 24.67
N LYS A 8 11.48 -4.87 25.77
CA LYS A 8 10.21 -4.94 26.48
C LYS A 8 9.06 -4.53 25.54
N ALA A 9 8.05 -5.36 25.38
CA ALA A 9 6.88 -5.05 24.58
C ALA A 9 6.29 -3.67 24.95
N PRO A 10 5.88 -2.85 23.98
CA PRO A 10 5.36 -1.51 24.24
C PRO A 10 4.10 -1.59 25.13
N SER A 11 3.98 -0.67 26.10
CA SER A 11 2.81 -0.62 26.98
C SER A 11 1.54 -0.30 26.15
N ARG A 12 0.37 -0.80 26.59
CA ARG A 12 -0.93 -0.52 25.96
C ARG A 12 -1.16 0.99 25.74
N ARG A 13 -0.71 1.83 26.69
CA ARG A 13 -0.78 3.29 26.59
C ARG A 13 0.06 3.82 25.45
N ARG A 14 1.28 3.29 25.25
CA ARG A 14 2.18 3.71 24.15
C ARG A 14 1.59 3.33 22.79
N VAL A 15 1.04 2.14 22.66
CA VAL A 15 0.34 1.68 21.42
C VAL A 15 -0.84 2.60 21.12
N HIS A 16 -1.66 2.91 22.12
CA HIS A 16 -2.80 3.83 21.94
C HIS A 16 -2.35 5.23 21.49
N THR A 17 -1.35 5.82 22.14
CA THR A 17 -0.80 7.13 21.75
C THR A 17 -0.26 7.11 20.32
N ARG A 18 0.50 6.06 19.96
CA ARG A 18 1.04 5.89 18.60
C ARG A 18 -0.07 5.85 17.55
N ASN A 19 -1.11 5.04 17.75
CA ASN A 19 -2.21 4.91 16.81
C ASN A 19 -3.00 6.23 16.66
N ARG A 20 -3.21 6.97 17.75
CA ARG A 20 -3.85 8.29 17.67
C ARG A 20 -3.01 9.33 16.94
N LEU A 21 -1.68 9.29 17.09
CA LEU A 21 -0.79 10.16 16.31
C LEU A 21 -0.81 9.81 14.82
N LEU A 22 -0.86 8.52 14.47
CA LEU A 22 -0.96 8.08 13.07
C LEU A 22 -2.29 8.52 12.44
N ALA A 23 -3.42 8.37 13.14
CA ALA A 23 -4.72 8.82 12.66
C ALA A 23 -4.77 10.34 12.47
N ALA A 24 -4.27 11.11 13.44
CA ALA A 24 -4.20 12.57 13.35
C ALA A 24 -3.28 13.04 12.22
N ALA A 25 -2.17 12.34 11.99
CA ALA A 25 -1.25 12.64 10.89
C ALA A 25 -1.95 12.46 9.53
N TYR A 26 -2.70 11.37 9.35
CA TYR A 26 -3.47 11.16 8.14
C TYR A 26 -4.43 12.33 7.88
N GLU A 27 -5.19 12.77 8.88
CA GLU A 27 -6.12 13.89 8.76
C GLU A 27 -5.40 15.21 8.40
N VAL A 28 -4.27 15.50 9.06
CA VAL A 28 -3.47 16.70 8.80
C VAL A 28 -2.86 16.67 7.40
N PHE A 29 -2.29 15.53 7.00
CA PHE A 29 -1.70 15.38 5.65
C PHE A 29 -2.79 15.45 4.55
N ALA A 30 -3.95 14.86 4.77
CA ALA A 30 -5.06 14.92 3.83
C ALA A 30 -5.60 16.35 3.64
N ALA A 31 -5.69 17.12 4.72
CA ALA A 31 -6.25 18.47 4.69
C ALA A 31 -5.25 19.52 4.17
N GLU A 32 -3.98 19.41 4.53
CA GLU A 32 -2.99 20.47 4.31
C GLU A 32 -1.85 20.09 3.36
N GLY A 33 -1.69 18.80 3.09
CA GLY A 33 -0.54 18.23 2.38
C GLY A 33 0.65 17.96 3.31
N PHE A 34 1.48 16.98 2.94
CA PHE A 34 2.66 16.59 3.70
C PHE A 34 3.65 17.75 3.89
N GLY A 35 3.88 18.53 2.84
CA GLY A 35 4.87 19.63 2.84
C GLY A 35 4.52 20.81 3.77
N ARG A 36 3.26 20.95 4.19
CA ARG A 36 2.80 22.02 5.11
C ARG A 36 2.45 21.51 6.50
N ALA A 37 2.50 20.21 6.70
CA ALA A 37 2.27 19.60 8.00
C ALA A 37 3.42 19.90 8.96
N THR A 38 3.08 20.05 10.23
CA THR A 38 4.07 20.20 11.32
C THR A 38 3.77 19.26 12.48
N VAL A 39 4.77 19.00 13.30
CA VAL A 39 4.60 18.19 14.52
C VAL A 39 3.56 18.80 15.44
N GLU A 40 3.50 20.13 15.52
CA GLU A 40 2.54 20.87 16.33
C GLU A 40 1.12 20.60 15.89
N LYS A 41 0.82 20.68 14.59
CA LYS A 41 -0.52 20.43 14.04
C LYS A 41 -0.96 18.98 14.27
N VAL A 42 -0.06 18.01 14.09
CA VAL A 42 -0.35 16.61 14.39
C VAL A 42 -0.62 16.41 15.88
N CYS A 43 0.18 17.02 16.77
CA CYS A 43 -0.02 16.95 18.21
C CYS A 43 -1.35 17.57 18.63
N GLU A 44 -1.70 18.73 18.12
CA GLU A 44 -2.96 19.43 18.37
C GLU A 44 -4.14 18.56 17.97
N ARG A 45 -4.12 18.02 16.74
CA ARG A 45 -5.16 17.14 16.22
C ARG A 45 -5.30 15.85 17.04
N ALA A 46 -4.18 15.27 17.48
CA ALA A 46 -4.17 14.06 18.29
C ALA A 46 -4.56 14.27 19.76
N GLY A 47 -4.53 15.53 20.25
CA GLY A 47 -4.71 15.86 21.66
C GLY A 47 -3.51 15.46 22.52
N PHE A 48 -2.29 15.56 21.99
CA PHE A 48 -1.05 15.19 22.68
C PHE A 48 -0.03 16.33 22.65
N THR A 49 0.96 16.24 23.54
CA THR A 49 2.09 17.16 23.57
C THR A 49 3.19 16.76 22.59
N ARG A 50 4.08 17.72 22.22
CA ARG A 50 5.30 17.42 21.45
C ARG A 50 6.17 16.35 22.12
N GLY A 51 6.25 16.34 23.44
CA GLY A 51 6.96 15.31 24.20
C GLY A 51 6.39 13.91 23.97
N ALA A 52 5.05 13.76 23.87
CA ALA A 52 4.41 12.51 23.53
C ALA A 52 4.70 12.10 22.08
N PHE A 53 4.77 13.04 21.14
CA PHE A 53 5.20 12.78 19.76
C PHE A 53 6.63 12.24 19.74
N TYR A 54 7.60 12.97 20.28
CA TYR A 54 9.01 12.59 20.22
C TYR A 54 9.37 11.34 21.05
N SER A 55 8.49 10.90 21.94
CA SER A 55 8.62 9.58 22.58
C SER A 55 8.19 8.40 21.68
N ASN A 56 7.51 8.67 20.54
CA ASN A 56 7.02 7.67 19.61
C ASN A 56 7.65 7.76 18.22
N PHE A 57 7.98 8.98 17.76
CA PHE A 57 8.52 9.26 16.43
C PHE A 57 9.58 10.35 16.50
N THR A 58 10.65 10.23 15.74
CA THR A 58 11.73 11.21 15.67
C THR A 58 11.46 12.35 14.69
N SER A 59 10.57 12.11 13.72
CA SER A 59 10.24 13.05 12.64
C SER A 59 8.87 12.77 12.02
N LEU A 60 8.38 13.71 11.20
CA LEU A 60 7.21 13.48 10.35
C LEU A 60 7.46 12.40 9.29
N ASP A 61 8.69 12.26 8.80
CA ASP A 61 9.06 11.20 7.86
C ASP A 61 8.88 9.83 8.51
N GLU A 62 9.36 9.64 9.74
CA GLU A 62 9.18 8.39 10.48
C GLU A 62 7.69 8.11 10.75
N LEU A 63 6.94 9.13 11.12
CA LEU A 63 5.49 9.02 11.32
C LEU A 63 4.79 8.59 10.02
N PHE A 64 5.11 9.21 8.88
CA PHE A 64 4.56 8.84 7.57
C PHE A 64 4.91 7.38 7.22
N LEU A 65 6.18 6.99 7.37
CA LEU A 65 6.62 5.63 7.08
C LEU A 65 5.89 4.58 7.94
N ALA A 66 5.60 4.91 9.20
CA ALA A 66 4.81 4.04 10.08
C ALA A 66 3.33 3.97 9.67
N MET A 67 2.76 5.09 9.20
CA MET A 67 1.41 5.14 8.66
C MET A 67 1.29 4.32 7.37
N TRP A 68 2.28 4.43 6.48
CA TRP A 68 2.35 3.61 5.27
C TRP A 68 2.43 2.12 5.59
N GLU A 69 3.29 1.73 6.55
CA GLU A 69 3.41 0.33 7.00
C GLU A 69 2.07 -0.24 7.48
N GLN A 70 1.34 0.53 8.28
CA GLN A 70 0.02 0.13 8.76
C GLN A 70 -0.97 -0.05 7.60
N ARG A 71 -1.09 0.92 6.69
CA ARG A 71 -2.01 0.84 5.54
C ARG A 71 -1.62 -0.28 4.56
N SER A 72 -0.33 -0.52 4.37
CA SER A 72 0.13 -1.65 3.54
C SER A 72 -0.25 -3.00 4.15
N ALA A 73 -0.19 -3.14 5.47
CA ALA A 73 -0.62 -4.38 6.14
C ALA A 73 -2.14 -4.60 6.02
N GLU A 74 -2.94 -3.54 6.13
CA GLU A 74 -4.38 -3.56 5.89
C GLU A 74 -4.68 -3.97 4.45
N LEU A 75 -4.06 -3.31 3.47
CA LEU A 75 -4.19 -3.64 2.04
C LEU A 75 -3.86 -5.10 1.74
N LEU A 76 -2.75 -5.62 2.27
CA LEU A 76 -2.36 -7.02 2.08
C LEU A 76 -3.41 -7.99 2.63
N THR A 77 -4.07 -7.63 3.72
CA THR A 77 -5.15 -8.43 4.32
C THR A 77 -6.38 -8.44 3.41
N ASP A 78 -6.79 -7.27 2.90
CA ASP A 78 -7.95 -7.12 2.02
C ASP A 78 -7.74 -7.83 0.68
N VAL A 79 -6.55 -7.70 0.09
CA VAL A 79 -6.19 -8.41 -1.16
C VAL A 79 -6.22 -9.92 -0.98
N ARG A 80 -5.68 -10.43 0.14
CA ARG A 80 -5.72 -11.88 0.42
C ARG A 80 -7.16 -12.37 0.54
N ALA A 81 -7.99 -11.68 1.32
CA ALA A 81 -9.39 -12.02 1.50
C ALA A 81 -10.13 -12.06 0.14
N ALA A 82 -9.95 -11.03 -0.71
CA ALA A 82 -10.58 -10.96 -2.02
C ALA A 82 -10.13 -12.10 -2.96
N LEU A 83 -8.84 -12.44 -2.97
CA LEU A 83 -8.32 -13.54 -3.79
C LEU A 83 -8.76 -14.91 -3.27
N ASP A 84 -8.98 -15.06 -1.98
CA ASP A 84 -9.52 -16.28 -1.39
C ASP A 84 -11.02 -16.45 -1.72
N GLU A 85 -11.82 -15.38 -1.65
CA GLU A 85 -13.25 -15.40 -2.06
C GLU A 85 -13.42 -15.78 -3.54
N ILE A 86 -12.64 -15.17 -4.44
CA ILE A 86 -12.64 -15.48 -5.88
C ILE A 86 -12.36 -16.98 -6.12
N SER A 87 -11.56 -17.60 -5.27
CA SER A 87 -11.18 -19.01 -5.39
C SER A 87 -12.30 -19.98 -5.01
N VAL A 88 -13.19 -19.59 -4.10
CA VAL A 88 -14.33 -20.40 -3.65
C VAL A 88 -15.39 -20.47 -4.76
N ASP A 89 -15.58 -19.40 -5.52
CA ASP A 89 -16.58 -19.32 -6.57
C ASP A 89 -16.18 -20.00 -7.89
N GLY A 90 -14.99 -20.64 -7.93
CA GLY A 90 -14.52 -21.40 -9.11
C GLY A 90 -14.22 -20.49 -10.32
N VAL A 91 -13.92 -19.22 -10.10
CA VAL A 91 -13.60 -18.27 -11.17
C VAL A 91 -12.28 -18.68 -11.83
N THR A 92 -12.36 -19.11 -13.08
CA THR A 92 -11.20 -19.47 -13.92
C THR A 92 -10.81 -18.34 -14.89
N ASP A 93 -11.55 -17.23 -14.87
CA ASP A 93 -11.32 -16.09 -15.76
C ASP A 93 -10.46 -15.02 -15.10
N VAL A 94 -9.34 -14.69 -15.76
CA VAL A 94 -8.41 -13.62 -15.32
C VAL A 94 -9.13 -12.27 -15.15
N ARG A 95 -10.11 -11.96 -16.00
CA ARG A 95 -10.85 -10.70 -15.94
C ARG A 95 -11.66 -10.60 -14.65
N ALA A 96 -12.38 -11.64 -14.28
CA ALA A 96 -13.17 -11.65 -13.06
C ALA A 96 -12.27 -11.56 -11.81
N ALA A 97 -11.09 -12.21 -11.83
CA ALA A 97 -10.11 -12.10 -10.77
C ALA A 97 -9.56 -10.67 -10.64
N VAL A 98 -9.22 -10.02 -11.75
CA VAL A 98 -8.78 -8.62 -11.77
C VAL A 98 -9.87 -7.68 -11.27
N ASP A 99 -11.11 -7.84 -11.73
CA ASP A 99 -12.23 -7.00 -11.28
C ASP A 99 -12.50 -7.18 -9.78
N GLY A 100 -12.35 -8.39 -9.24
CA GLY A 100 -12.41 -8.69 -7.80
C GLY A 100 -11.30 -7.98 -7.03
N LEU A 101 -10.08 -8.08 -7.49
CA LEU A 101 -8.91 -7.42 -6.89
C LEU A 101 -9.07 -5.89 -6.89
N LEU A 102 -9.51 -5.30 -8.00
CA LEU A 102 -9.70 -3.85 -8.10
C LEU A 102 -10.81 -3.33 -7.18
N ARG A 103 -11.82 -4.15 -6.86
CA ARG A 103 -12.83 -3.82 -5.84
C ARG A 103 -12.27 -3.88 -4.41
N ALA A 104 -11.37 -4.82 -4.14
CA ALA A 104 -10.75 -4.99 -2.83
C ALA A 104 -9.68 -3.92 -2.53
N VAL A 105 -9.17 -3.25 -3.56
CA VAL A 105 -8.16 -2.18 -3.46
C VAL A 105 -8.79 -0.86 -3.92
N PRO A 106 -9.65 -0.24 -3.10
CA PRO A 106 -10.27 1.02 -3.46
C PRO A 106 -9.22 2.14 -3.56
N LEU A 107 -9.45 3.05 -4.51
CA LEU A 107 -8.62 4.24 -4.63
C LEU A 107 -9.09 5.29 -3.61
N ASP A 108 -8.22 5.61 -2.67
CA ASP A 108 -8.41 6.67 -1.68
C ASP A 108 -7.68 7.94 -2.19
N ASP A 109 -8.45 8.97 -2.59
CA ASP A 109 -7.92 10.24 -3.08
C ASP A 109 -6.98 10.91 -2.07
N ALA A 110 -7.35 10.93 -0.79
CA ALA A 110 -6.52 11.53 0.24
C ALA A 110 -5.19 10.78 0.39
N TRP A 111 -5.24 9.45 0.41
CA TRP A 111 -4.04 8.62 0.50
C TRP A 111 -3.15 8.78 -0.74
N PHE A 112 -3.74 8.80 -1.93
CA PHE A 112 -3.01 9.03 -3.17
C PHE A 112 -2.26 10.37 -3.15
N ARG A 113 -2.92 11.46 -2.76
CA ARG A 113 -2.28 12.78 -2.65
C ARG A 113 -1.15 12.80 -1.63
N ILE A 114 -1.37 12.23 -0.45
CA ILE A 114 -0.36 12.14 0.61
C ILE A 114 0.87 11.37 0.13
N THR A 115 0.68 10.21 -0.51
CA THR A 115 1.79 9.38 -1.01
C THR A 115 2.53 10.05 -2.16
N ALA A 116 1.83 10.73 -3.08
CA ALA A 116 2.44 11.47 -4.17
C ALA A 116 3.34 12.62 -3.67
N GLU A 117 2.87 13.40 -2.69
CA GLU A 117 3.66 14.47 -2.08
C GLU A 117 4.89 13.92 -1.33
N PHE A 118 4.71 12.83 -0.58
CA PHE A 118 5.82 12.19 0.13
C PHE A 118 6.83 11.59 -0.84
N THR A 119 6.39 10.96 -1.93
CA THR A 119 7.26 10.45 -2.99
C THR A 119 8.10 11.58 -3.58
N ALA A 120 7.47 12.72 -3.91
CA ALA A 120 8.18 13.89 -4.40
C ALA A 120 9.20 14.45 -3.37
N HIS A 121 8.90 14.38 -2.07
CA HIS A 121 9.82 14.72 -0.99
C HIS A 121 10.97 13.72 -0.89
N ALA A 122 10.68 12.42 -0.89
CA ALA A 122 11.67 11.35 -0.79
C ALA A 122 12.65 11.34 -1.97
N LEU A 123 12.20 11.68 -3.19
CA LEU A 123 13.07 11.78 -4.37
C LEU A 123 14.19 12.82 -4.20
N ARG A 124 14.00 13.83 -3.35
CA ARG A 124 15.01 14.84 -3.02
C ARG A 124 15.96 14.42 -1.89
N THR A 125 15.64 13.31 -1.18
CA THR A 125 16.37 12.86 0.01
C THR A 125 16.90 11.44 -0.20
N PRO A 126 18.21 11.24 -0.52
CA PRO A 126 18.75 9.93 -0.90
C PRO A 126 18.52 8.81 0.12
N ALA A 127 18.51 9.12 1.42
CA ALA A 127 18.22 8.15 2.47
C ALA A 127 16.76 7.65 2.40
N LEU A 128 15.80 8.57 2.22
CA LEU A 128 14.38 8.23 2.09
C LEU A 128 14.07 7.44 0.82
N ARG A 129 14.73 7.75 -0.32
CA ARG A 129 14.57 6.98 -1.56
C ARG A 129 14.84 5.49 -1.34
N ARG A 130 15.93 5.16 -0.63
CA ARG A 130 16.28 3.77 -0.34
C ARG A 130 15.23 3.09 0.57
N VAL A 131 14.73 3.81 1.56
CA VAL A 131 13.70 3.29 2.46
C VAL A 131 12.40 3.03 1.70
N MET A 132 11.99 3.97 0.83
CA MET A 132 10.80 3.83 0.00
C MET A 132 10.90 2.62 -0.94
N ALA A 133 11.99 2.51 -1.70
CA ALA A 133 12.22 1.38 -2.61
C ALA A 133 12.20 0.03 -1.88
N ALA A 134 12.87 -0.08 -0.74
CA ALA A 134 12.87 -1.31 0.06
C ALA A 134 11.46 -1.67 0.60
N ARG A 135 10.63 -0.67 0.94
CA ARG A 135 9.25 -0.91 1.39
C ARG A 135 8.34 -1.36 0.26
N GLU A 136 8.43 -0.75 -0.91
CA GLU A 136 7.69 -1.20 -2.10
C GLU A 136 8.07 -2.64 -2.48
N GLU A 137 9.35 -2.95 -2.49
CA GLU A 137 9.84 -4.31 -2.71
C GLU A 137 9.27 -5.31 -1.68
N ALA A 138 9.24 -4.93 -0.41
CA ALA A 138 8.67 -5.78 0.65
C ALA A 138 7.16 -6.00 0.48
N ILE A 139 6.39 -5.00 0.04
CA ILE A 139 4.95 -5.12 -0.25
C ILE A 139 4.74 -6.09 -1.41
N VAL A 140 5.48 -5.91 -2.51
CA VAL A 140 5.43 -6.80 -3.67
C VAL A 140 5.77 -8.23 -3.25
N ALA A 141 6.87 -8.43 -2.51
CA ALA A 141 7.28 -9.75 -2.02
C ALA A 141 6.21 -10.41 -1.13
N ALA A 142 5.50 -9.64 -0.31
CA ALA A 142 4.43 -10.15 0.56
C ALA A 142 3.12 -10.47 -0.21
N LEU A 143 2.86 -9.77 -1.32
CA LEU A 143 1.65 -9.93 -2.13
C LEU A 143 1.77 -11.07 -3.14
N MET A 144 2.93 -11.19 -3.79
CA MET A 144 3.11 -12.07 -4.95
C MET A 144 2.83 -13.55 -4.69
N PRO A 145 3.15 -14.16 -3.53
CA PRO A 145 2.77 -15.57 -3.28
C PRO A 145 1.26 -15.81 -3.41
N THR A 146 0.42 -14.87 -2.93
CA THR A 146 -1.04 -14.97 -3.03
C THR A 146 -1.52 -14.79 -4.47
N VAL A 147 -0.96 -13.82 -5.20
CA VAL A 147 -1.28 -13.59 -6.62
C VAL A 147 -0.89 -14.79 -7.49
N VAL A 148 0.32 -15.34 -7.31
CA VAL A 148 0.78 -16.52 -8.04
C VAL A 148 -0.09 -17.73 -7.75
N ALA A 149 -0.47 -17.96 -6.48
CA ALA A 149 -1.37 -19.05 -6.12
C ALA A 149 -2.76 -18.87 -6.75
N ALA A 150 -3.31 -17.65 -6.81
CA ALA A 150 -4.57 -17.37 -7.49
C ALA A 150 -4.48 -17.64 -9.00
N LEU A 151 -3.40 -17.23 -9.65
CA LEU A 151 -3.16 -17.49 -11.09
C LEU A 151 -2.97 -18.99 -11.37
N ALA A 152 -2.29 -19.72 -10.49
CA ALA A 152 -2.14 -21.16 -10.62
C ALA A 152 -3.51 -21.88 -10.57
N ARG A 153 -4.42 -21.44 -9.68
CA ARG A 153 -5.81 -21.95 -9.64
C ARG A 153 -6.60 -21.59 -10.90
N ALA A 154 -6.30 -20.46 -11.53
CA ALA A 154 -6.87 -20.06 -12.84
C ALA A 154 -6.17 -20.75 -14.04
N GLY A 155 -5.37 -21.79 -13.81
CA GLY A 155 -4.68 -22.54 -14.86
C GLY A 155 -3.54 -21.78 -15.53
N ARG A 156 -2.85 -20.91 -14.80
CA ARG A 156 -1.75 -20.10 -15.32
C ARG A 156 -0.47 -20.21 -14.48
N THR A 157 0.66 -20.19 -15.16
CA THR A 157 2.00 -20.20 -14.53
C THR A 157 2.66 -18.86 -14.74
N VAL A 158 3.29 -18.32 -13.69
CA VAL A 158 4.09 -17.11 -13.69
C VAL A 158 5.58 -17.48 -13.62
N ALA A 159 6.33 -17.15 -14.66
CA ALA A 159 7.77 -17.46 -14.73
C ALA A 159 8.61 -16.52 -13.84
N ASP A 160 8.24 -15.25 -13.78
CA ASP A 160 8.94 -14.22 -12.99
C ASP A 160 7.92 -13.43 -12.12
N PRO A 161 7.69 -13.89 -10.87
CA PRO A 161 6.80 -13.19 -9.95
C PRO A 161 7.25 -11.78 -9.60
N VAL A 162 8.57 -11.50 -9.57
CA VAL A 162 9.09 -10.18 -9.24
C VAL A 162 8.75 -9.19 -10.35
N ALA A 163 9.01 -9.55 -11.60
CA ALA A 163 8.69 -8.71 -12.74
C ALA A 163 7.17 -8.47 -12.87
N LEU A 164 6.33 -9.49 -12.64
CA LEU A 164 4.88 -9.32 -12.59
C LEU A 164 4.48 -8.33 -11.50
N GLY A 165 5.03 -8.46 -10.28
CA GLY A 165 4.70 -7.58 -9.17
C GLY A 165 5.06 -6.13 -9.47
N GLN A 166 6.25 -5.87 -10.02
CA GLN A 166 6.67 -4.53 -10.43
C GLN A 166 5.76 -3.94 -11.50
N ALA A 167 5.37 -4.75 -12.50
CA ALA A 167 4.45 -4.32 -13.54
C ALA A 167 3.05 -3.99 -13.00
N LEU A 168 2.52 -4.79 -12.04
CA LEU A 168 1.25 -4.51 -11.38
C LEU A 168 1.27 -3.20 -10.58
N VAL A 169 2.35 -2.92 -9.85
CA VAL A 169 2.53 -1.64 -9.14
C VAL A 169 2.59 -0.48 -10.13
N ALA A 170 3.36 -0.58 -11.20
CA ALA A 170 3.45 0.47 -12.22
C ALA A 170 2.09 0.79 -12.87
N VAL A 171 1.29 -0.24 -13.17
CA VAL A 171 -0.08 -0.06 -13.69
C VAL A 171 -0.99 0.54 -12.63
N HIS A 172 -0.87 0.09 -11.37
CA HIS A 172 -1.66 0.65 -10.26
C HIS A 172 -1.42 2.15 -10.14
N ASP A 173 -0.18 2.58 -10.01
CA ASP A 173 0.19 3.98 -9.78
C ASP A 173 -0.20 4.86 -10.96
N GLY A 174 0.11 4.43 -12.18
CA GLY A 174 -0.21 5.20 -13.39
C GLY A 174 -1.71 5.34 -13.63
N THR A 175 -2.49 4.29 -13.38
CA THR A 175 -3.95 4.33 -13.60
C THR A 175 -4.74 4.93 -12.43
N ALA A 176 -4.18 4.89 -11.20
CA ALA A 176 -4.81 5.51 -10.03
C ALA A 176 -5.01 7.01 -10.25
N ALA A 177 -3.97 7.71 -10.70
CA ALA A 177 -4.07 9.14 -11.02
C ALA A 177 -5.18 9.43 -12.04
N GLN A 178 -5.28 8.65 -13.11
CA GLN A 178 -6.29 8.83 -14.15
C GLN A 178 -7.72 8.66 -13.61
N VAL A 179 -7.95 7.61 -12.83
CA VAL A 179 -9.27 7.36 -12.22
C VAL A 179 -9.65 8.45 -11.23
N LEU A 180 -8.70 8.91 -10.39
CA LEU A 180 -8.98 9.98 -9.41
C LEU A 180 -9.22 11.35 -10.06
N MET A 181 -8.64 11.60 -11.24
CA MET A 181 -8.92 12.81 -12.02
C MET A 181 -10.27 12.76 -12.74
N GLU A 182 -10.75 11.58 -13.10
CA GLU A 182 -12.00 11.36 -13.84
C GLU A 182 -12.85 10.26 -13.18
N PRO A 183 -13.31 10.44 -11.93
CA PRO A 183 -13.92 9.38 -11.14
C PRO A 183 -15.23 8.84 -11.73
N ASP A 184 -15.98 9.64 -12.47
CA ASP A 184 -17.25 9.26 -13.09
C ASP A 184 -17.09 8.74 -14.54
N ASN A 185 -15.85 8.70 -15.06
CA ASN A 185 -15.57 8.26 -16.44
C ASN A 185 -15.43 6.73 -16.49
N ALA A 186 -16.52 6.05 -16.85
CA ALA A 186 -16.54 4.59 -16.99
C ALA A 186 -15.50 4.03 -17.99
N ALA A 187 -15.07 4.83 -18.98
CA ALA A 187 -14.04 4.38 -19.92
C ALA A 187 -12.65 4.31 -19.26
N VAL A 188 -12.34 5.23 -18.34
CA VAL A 188 -11.09 5.20 -17.57
C VAL A 188 -11.05 3.99 -16.65
N HIS A 189 -12.15 3.69 -15.95
CA HIS A 189 -12.25 2.48 -15.10
C HIS A 189 -12.09 1.19 -15.92
N ARG A 190 -12.76 1.07 -17.06
CA ARG A 190 -12.60 -0.10 -17.96
C ARG A 190 -11.17 -0.25 -18.42
N ARG A 191 -10.53 0.84 -18.87
CA ARG A 191 -9.12 0.82 -19.31
C ARG A 191 -8.17 0.38 -18.20
N ARG A 192 -8.39 0.83 -16.97
CA ARG A 192 -7.63 0.36 -15.80
C ARG A 192 -7.71 -1.17 -15.69
N ALA A 193 -8.91 -1.73 -15.67
CA ALA A 193 -9.09 -3.18 -15.56
C ALA A 193 -8.48 -3.94 -16.75
N GLU A 194 -8.59 -3.40 -17.98
CA GLU A 194 -7.98 -3.98 -19.19
C GLU A 194 -6.45 -4.00 -19.09
N LEU A 195 -5.83 -2.92 -18.61
CA LEU A 195 -4.37 -2.85 -18.44
C LEU A 195 -3.87 -3.86 -17.40
N PHE A 196 -4.57 -4.03 -16.28
CA PHE A 196 -4.25 -5.10 -15.32
C PHE A 196 -4.34 -6.49 -15.96
N CYS A 197 -5.42 -6.77 -16.73
CA CYS A 197 -5.55 -8.03 -17.45
C CYS A 197 -4.40 -8.24 -18.43
N HIS A 198 -4.04 -7.24 -19.22
CA HIS A 198 -2.94 -7.32 -20.18
C HIS A 198 -1.61 -7.63 -19.50
N VAL A 199 -1.31 -6.97 -18.36
CA VAL A 199 -0.10 -7.25 -17.59
C VAL A 199 -0.11 -8.68 -17.07
N VAL A 200 -1.20 -9.13 -16.44
CA VAL A 200 -1.31 -10.50 -15.93
C VAL A 200 -1.11 -11.53 -17.06
N LEU A 201 -1.74 -11.31 -18.22
CA LEU A 201 -1.62 -12.19 -19.36
C LEU A 201 -0.23 -12.20 -20.00
N ALA A 202 0.45 -11.03 -20.03
CA ALA A 202 1.80 -10.91 -20.59
C ALA A 202 2.87 -11.58 -19.71
N TYR A 203 2.67 -11.62 -18.39
CA TYR A 203 3.61 -12.22 -17.44
C TYR A 203 3.22 -13.63 -16.97
N SER A 204 2.19 -14.22 -17.55
CA SER A 204 1.77 -15.60 -17.23
C SER A 204 1.38 -16.36 -18.49
N THR A 205 1.59 -17.67 -18.48
CA THR A 205 1.21 -18.57 -19.57
C THR A 205 0.15 -19.56 -19.11
N PRO A 206 -0.75 -20.02 -19.99
CA PRO A 206 -1.62 -21.15 -19.65
C PRO A 206 -0.78 -22.35 -19.22
N ASN A 207 -1.25 -23.11 -18.24
CA ASN A 207 -0.63 -24.37 -17.88
C ASN A 207 -0.70 -25.27 -19.12
N GLY A 208 0.42 -25.84 -19.56
CA GLY A 208 0.42 -26.79 -20.68
C GLY A 208 -0.49 -27.97 -20.36
N GLY A 209 -1.43 -28.24 -21.25
CA GLY A 209 -2.26 -29.43 -21.20
C GLY A 209 -1.42 -30.69 -21.47
#